data_443f0e5fb4739ec0bcfed72616bb95bc
#
_entry.id   443f0e5fb4739ec0bcfed72616bb95bc
#
_cell.length_a   1.000
_cell.length_b   1.000
_cell.length_c   1.000
_cell.angle_alpha   90.00
_cell.angle_beta   90.00
_cell.angle_gamma   90.00
#
_symmetry.space_group_name_H-M   'P 1'
#
loop_
_entity.id
_entity.type
_entity.pdbx_description
1 polymer ?
#
loop_
_entity_poly.entity_id
_entity_poly.type
_entity_poly.pdbx_seq_one_letter_code
_entity_poly.pdbx_strand_id
1 'polypeptide(L)'
;MHYIAGTELRMPVQIRRADQHMAMFSVDADAAQAMIADSGLEVCRVRPGRAVVVLTFMHYIDGDLGRYYEYATNVMVNPPGSTRSGLSALQSAGAFCHHMPVDQAFTLEAGRTIWGYPKVMADFTVRPGRQFGFDVSIDGQLVVSMEFRPGVPVPSAFTSKTQEHPTYSHLDGVTRETLGKMALSGVRYRLGGVRMRLGDHPYARELASLGLPKRALVTSSARNVEMTFDDAREIA
;
A
#
# COMPACT_ATOMS: atom_id res chain seq x y z
N MET A 1 9.58 1.69 -21.83
CA MET A 1 8.43 1.32 -22.67
C MET A 1 8.26 -0.20 -22.58
N HIS A 2 7.05 -0.67 -22.23
CA HIS A 2 6.74 -2.09 -22.03
C HIS A 2 5.55 -2.48 -22.89
N TYR A 3 5.44 -3.79 -23.21
CA TYR A 3 4.27 -4.37 -23.85
C TYR A 3 3.62 -5.37 -22.89
N ILE A 4 2.40 -5.06 -22.46
CA ILE A 4 1.64 -5.85 -21.48
C ILE A 4 0.33 -6.28 -22.15
N ALA A 5 0.04 -7.55 -22.22
CA ALA A 5 -1.16 -8.09 -22.87
C ALA A 5 -1.43 -7.49 -24.28
N GLY A 6 -0.36 -7.25 -25.06
CA GLY A 6 -0.46 -6.63 -26.38
C GLY A 6 -0.65 -5.11 -26.41
N THR A 7 -0.68 -4.46 -25.26
CA THR A 7 -0.81 -3.00 -25.15
C THR A 7 0.53 -2.35 -24.85
N GLU A 8 0.88 -1.29 -25.57
CA GLU A 8 2.06 -0.47 -25.28
C GLU A 8 1.82 0.37 -24.04
N LEU A 9 2.72 0.27 -23.06
CA LEU A 9 2.71 1.06 -21.84
C LEU A 9 3.97 1.92 -21.77
N ARG A 10 3.78 3.24 -21.71
CA ARG A 10 4.87 4.22 -21.67
C ARG A 10 5.22 4.57 -20.24
N MET A 11 6.51 4.77 -19.99
CA MET A 11 7.02 5.21 -18.70
C MET A 11 7.32 6.73 -18.69
N PRO A 12 7.11 7.40 -17.56
CA PRO A 12 6.48 6.88 -16.35
C PRO A 12 4.99 6.60 -16.55
N VAL A 13 4.48 5.55 -15.93
CA VAL A 13 3.04 5.29 -15.86
C VAL A 13 2.36 6.40 -15.06
N GLN A 14 1.26 6.91 -15.59
CA GLN A 14 0.53 8.01 -14.98
C GLN A 14 -0.84 7.56 -14.45
N ILE A 15 -1.09 7.89 -13.19
CA ILE A 15 -2.41 7.86 -12.58
C ILE A 15 -2.87 9.30 -12.43
N ARG A 16 -3.88 9.66 -13.18
CA ARG A 16 -4.42 11.03 -13.24
C ARG A 16 -5.48 11.27 -12.18
N ARG A 17 -6.12 10.20 -11.73
CA ARG A 17 -7.13 10.28 -10.67
C ARG A 17 -7.30 8.94 -9.97
N ALA A 18 -7.17 8.97 -8.64
CA ALA A 18 -7.54 7.87 -7.77
C ALA A 18 -8.12 8.40 -6.44
N ASP A 19 -8.88 7.56 -5.74
CA ASP A 19 -9.28 7.79 -4.35
C ASP A 19 -8.52 6.80 -3.44
N GLN A 20 -8.08 7.27 -2.27
CA GLN A 20 -7.30 6.48 -1.32
C GLN A 20 -7.97 6.45 0.06
N HIS A 21 -7.93 5.29 0.69
CA HIS A 21 -8.19 5.12 2.12
C HIS A 21 -7.06 4.31 2.73
N MET A 22 -6.43 4.81 3.78
CA MET A 22 -5.35 4.07 4.44
C MET A 22 -5.51 4.06 5.96
N ALA A 23 -4.96 3.01 6.58
CA ALA A 23 -4.86 2.86 8.01
C ALA A 23 -3.44 2.44 8.39
N MET A 24 -2.85 3.15 9.34
CA MET A 24 -1.50 2.91 9.83
C MET A 24 -1.54 2.23 11.20
N PHE A 25 -0.77 1.16 11.36
CA PHE A 25 -0.72 0.36 12.58
C PHE A 25 0.71 0.24 13.10
N SER A 26 0.85 0.36 14.43
CA SER A 26 2.11 -0.02 15.07
C SER A 26 2.07 -1.53 15.35
N VAL A 27 3.02 -2.27 14.83
CA VAL A 27 3.10 -3.72 14.94
C VAL A 27 4.39 -4.15 15.66
N ASP A 28 4.50 -5.42 16.01
CA ASP A 28 5.75 -5.99 16.47
C ASP A 28 6.79 -5.94 15.35
N ALA A 29 8.00 -5.45 15.64
CA ALA A 29 9.02 -5.22 14.63
C ALA A 29 9.66 -6.53 14.15
N ASP A 30 9.77 -7.54 15.02
CA ASP A 30 10.37 -8.81 14.65
C ASP A 30 9.38 -9.65 13.83
N ALA A 31 8.09 -9.59 14.15
CA ALA A 31 7.04 -10.18 13.31
C ALA A 31 6.98 -9.52 11.92
N ALA A 32 7.08 -8.19 11.85
CA ALA A 32 7.13 -7.49 10.57
C ALA A 32 8.41 -7.81 9.78
N GLN A 33 9.55 -7.96 10.46
CA GLN A 33 10.82 -8.36 9.82
C GLN A 33 10.73 -9.79 9.26
N ALA A 34 10.13 -10.71 10.01
CA ALA A 34 9.93 -12.09 9.53
C ALA A 34 9.06 -12.15 8.28
N MET A 35 8.07 -11.27 8.15
CA MET A 35 7.20 -11.17 6.97
C MET A 35 7.95 -10.77 5.68
N ILE A 36 9.05 -10.03 5.80
CA ILE A 36 9.85 -9.53 4.66
C ILE A 36 11.25 -10.16 4.60
N ALA A 37 11.48 -11.28 5.28
CA ALA A 37 12.83 -11.85 5.48
C ALA A 37 13.59 -12.10 4.17
N ASP A 38 12.90 -12.56 3.14
CA ASP A 38 13.51 -12.90 1.84
C ASP A 38 13.90 -11.67 1.01
N SER A 39 13.44 -10.48 1.39
CA SER A 39 13.67 -9.24 0.62
C SER A 39 15.07 -8.64 0.78
N GLY A 40 15.81 -9.02 1.81
CA GLY A 40 17.07 -8.37 2.18
C GLY A 40 16.93 -6.97 2.77
N LEU A 41 15.70 -6.49 2.99
CA LEU A 41 15.40 -5.18 3.55
C LEU A 41 15.18 -5.25 5.07
N GLU A 42 15.39 -4.12 5.75
CA GLU A 42 15.15 -3.98 7.18
C GLU A 42 13.93 -3.11 7.47
N VAL A 43 13.07 -3.58 8.39
CA VAL A 43 11.92 -2.78 8.84
C VAL A 43 12.36 -1.49 9.51
N CYS A 44 11.65 -0.40 9.23
CA CYS A 44 11.85 0.86 9.93
C CYS A 44 11.34 0.75 11.37
N ARG A 45 12.24 0.67 12.35
CA ARG A 45 11.91 0.59 13.78
C ARG A 45 11.64 1.99 14.33
N VAL A 46 10.37 2.29 14.55
CA VAL A 46 9.92 3.61 15.04
C VAL A 46 10.09 3.79 16.55
N ARG A 47 10.16 2.69 17.28
CA ARG A 47 10.45 2.57 18.72
C ARG A 47 11.08 1.19 18.99
N PRO A 48 11.71 0.92 20.14
CA PRO A 48 12.18 -0.41 20.50
C PRO A 48 11.07 -1.44 20.33
N GLY A 49 11.34 -2.50 19.55
CA GLY A 49 10.40 -3.59 19.24
C GLY A 49 9.16 -3.20 18.42
N ARG A 50 9.09 -1.99 17.83
CA ARG A 50 7.88 -1.53 17.09
C ARG A 50 8.23 -1.04 15.69
N ALA A 51 7.50 -1.58 14.71
CA ALA A 51 7.48 -1.14 13.31
C ALA A 51 6.10 -0.57 12.94
N VAL A 52 5.97 -0.15 11.69
CA VAL A 52 4.72 0.38 11.14
C VAL A 52 4.34 -0.42 9.91
N VAL A 53 3.07 -0.81 9.86
CA VAL A 53 2.41 -1.37 8.67
C VAL A 53 1.28 -0.44 8.26
N VAL A 54 1.16 -0.22 6.95
CA VAL A 54 0.13 0.62 6.33
C VAL A 54 -0.74 -0.25 5.43
N LEU A 55 -2.03 -0.31 5.74
CA LEU A 55 -3.03 -0.97 4.92
C LEU A 55 -3.73 0.08 4.08
N THR A 56 -3.66 -0.08 2.76
CA THR A 56 -4.12 0.93 1.81
C THR A 56 -5.14 0.31 0.85
N PHE A 57 -6.29 0.97 0.71
CA PHE A 57 -7.24 0.73 -0.37
C PHE A 57 -7.14 1.86 -1.39
N MET A 58 -7.05 1.50 -2.65
CA MET A 58 -7.04 2.42 -3.78
C MET A 58 -8.19 2.11 -4.73
N HIS A 59 -8.87 3.16 -5.18
CA HIS A 59 -9.75 3.12 -6.34
C HIS A 59 -9.12 3.95 -7.44
N TYR A 60 -8.47 3.29 -8.37
CA TYR A 60 -7.95 3.93 -9.57
C TYR A 60 -9.12 4.24 -10.51
N ILE A 61 -9.28 5.50 -10.92
CA ILE A 61 -10.43 5.98 -11.68
C ILE A 61 -10.03 6.33 -13.11
N ASP A 62 -8.88 6.99 -13.25
CA ASP A 62 -8.28 7.36 -14.53
C ASP A 62 -6.77 7.23 -14.45
N GLY A 63 -6.18 6.54 -15.40
CA GLY A 63 -4.75 6.29 -15.51
C GLY A 63 -4.43 5.35 -16.65
N ASP A 64 -3.14 5.17 -16.91
CA ASP A 64 -2.65 4.36 -18.02
C ASP A 64 -2.90 2.85 -17.82
N LEU A 65 -3.14 2.42 -16.58
CA LEU A 65 -3.49 1.04 -16.24
C LEU A 65 -5.02 0.78 -16.26
N GLY A 66 -5.85 1.81 -16.57
CA GLY A 66 -7.29 1.72 -16.55
C GLY A 66 -7.88 1.86 -15.15
N ARG A 67 -9.14 1.43 -15.03
CA ARG A 67 -9.91 1.53 -13.78
C ARG A 67 -9.90 0.21 -13.03
N TYR A 68 -9.56 0.25 -11.71
CA TYR A 68 -9.54 -0.95 -10.87
C TYR A 68 -9.49 -0.59 -9.37
N TYR A 69 -9.73 -1.61 -8.54
CA TYR A 69 -9.50 -1.57 -7.11
C TYR A 69 -8.21 -2.31 -6.76
N GLU A 70 -7.53 -1.80 -5.74
CA GLU A 70 -6.33 -2.39 -5.19
C GLU A 70 -6.34 -2.29 -3.67
N TYR A 71 -5.91 -3.34 -3.02
CA TYR A 71 -5.60 -3.32 -1.60
C TYR A 71 -4.14 -3.70 -1.41
N ALA A 72 -3.42 -2.98 -0.56
CA ALA A 72 -2.02 -3.25 -0.31
C ALA A 72 -1.72 -3.34 1.20
N THR A 73 -0.89 -4.32 1.56
CA THR A 73 -0.19 -4.37 2.84
C THR A 73 1.23 -3.89 2.62
N ASN A 74 1.54 -2.73 3.21
CA ASN A 74 2.85 -2.10 3.08
C ASN A 74 3.56 -2.12 4.43
N VAL A 75 4.74 -2.73 4.48
CA VAL A 75 5.64 -2.66 5.64
C VAL A 75 6.58 -1.48 5.43
N MET A 76 6.67 -0.59 6.42
CA MET A 76 7.62 0.53 6.33
C MET A 76 9.04 0.03 6.58
N VAL A 77 9.91 0.24 5.61
CA VAL A 77 11.30 -0.26 5.61
C VAL A 77 12.31 0.88 5.49
N ASN A 78 13.51 0.66 5.99
CA ASN A 78 14.62 1.55 5.75
C ASN A 78 15.09 1.43 4.28
N PRO A 79 15.50 2.53 3.64
CA PRO A 79 16.22 2.45 2.38
C PRO A 79 17.47 1.57 2.51
N PRO A 80 17.90 0.86 1.45
CA PRO A 80 19.09 0.03 1.48
C PRO A 80 20.30 0.77 2.05
N GLY A 81 21.02 0.12 2.99
CA GLY A 81 22.17 0.70 3.66
C GLY A 81 21.87 1.72 4.77
N SER A 82 20.61 2.02 5.05
CA SER A 82 20.21 2.91 6.14
C SER A 82 19.86 2.11 7.39
N THR A 83 20.41 2.50 8.54
CA THR A 83 20.11 1.92 9.87
C THR A 83 19.30 2.89 10.75
N ARG A 84 18.61 3.84 10.16
CA ARG A 84 17.84 4.84 10.91
C ARG A 84 16.74 4.19 11.74
N SER A 85 16.50 4.75 12.91
CA SER A 85 15.44 4.33 13.82
C SER A 85 14.76 5.53 14.46
N GLY A 86 13.63 5.29 15.13
CA GLY A 86 12.83 6.35 15.74
C GLY A 86 11.78 6.95 14.78
N LEU A 87 10.93 7.82 15.30
CA LEU A 87 9.83 8.41 14.52
C LEU A 87 10.30 9.22 13.30
N SER A 88 11.46 9.87 13.41
CA SER A 88 12.06 10.63 12.29
C SER A 88 12.48 9.75 11.12
N ALA A 89 12.76 8.46 11.35
CA ALA A 89 13.13 7.52 10.30
C ALA A 89 11.97 7.29 9.31
N LEU A 90 10.71 7.43 9.74
CA LEU A 90 9.55 7.34 8.83
C LEU A 90 9.56 8.36 7.71
N GLN A 91 10.25 9.50 7.87
CA GLN A 91 10.32 10.53 6.84
C GLN A 91 11.14 10.08 5.62
N SER A 92 12.05 9.14 5.81
CA SER A 92 12.90 8.57 4.75
C SER A 92 12.58 7.10 4.47
N ALA A 93 11.64 6.51 5.21
CA ALA A 93 11.25 5.12 5.01
C ALA A 93 10.54 4.93 3.67
N GLY A 94 10.79 3.82 3.02
CA GLY A 94 10.00 3.37 1.88
C GLY A 94 8.91 2.37 2.28
N ALA A 95 8.01 2.10 1.37
CA ALA A 95 6.93 1.15 1.54
C ALA A 95 7.25 -0.17 0.84
N PHE A 96 7.48 -1.24 1.60
CA PHE A 96 7.59 -2.58 1.03
C PHE A 96 6.21 -3.18 0.83
N CYS A 97 5.86 -3.45 -0.43
CA CYS A 97 4.58 -4.03 -0.82
C CYS A 97 4.60 -5.55 -0.61
N HIS A 98 4.06 -6.02 0.52
CA HIS A 98 4.06 -7.45 0.86
C HIS A 98 2.94 -8.22 0.16
N HIS A 99 1.73 -7.65 0.09
CA HIS A 99 0.60 -8.19 -0.67
C HIS A 99 -0.12 -7.06 -1.41
N MET A 100 -0.59 -7.36 -2.61
CA MET A 100 -1.27 -6.38 -3.47
C MET A 100 -2.41 -7.02 -4.29
N PRO A 101 -3.52 -7.45 -3.66
CA PRO A 101 -4.72 -7.90 -4.37
C PRO A 101 -5.31 -6.81 -5.26
N VAL A 102 -5.75 -7.19 -6.46
CA VAL A 102 -6.38 -6.33 -7.47
C VAL A 102 -7.57 -7.04 -8.13
N ASP A 103 -8.51 -6.28 -8.71
CA ASP A 103 -9.67 -6.84 -9.41
C ASP A 103 -9.56 -6.78 -10.95
N GLN A 104 -8.35 -6.52 -11.49
CA GLN A 104 -8.16 -6.33 -12.93
C GLN A 104 -6.88 -7.01 -13.41
N ALA A 105 -7.03 -7.88 -14.44
CA ALA A 105 -5.94 -8.72 -14.97
C ALA A 105 -4.79 -7.91 -15.60
N PHE A 106 -5.09 -6.82 -16.32
CA PHE A 106 -4.05 -6.01 -16.97
C PHE A 106 -3.09 -5.38 -15.97
N THR A 107 -3.63 -4.78 -14.88
CA THR A 107 -2.78 -4.21 -13.83
C THR A 107 -2.03 -5.28 -13.03
N LEU A 108 -2.60 -6.49 -12.91
CA LEU A 108 -1.91 -7.62 -12.31
C LEU A 108 -0.66 -7.96 -13.11
N GLU A 109 -0.81 -8.18 -14.44
CA GLU A 109 0.31 -8.51 -15.32
C GLU A 109 1.35 -7.38 -15.36
N ALA A 110 0.91 -6.14 -15.57
CA ALA A 110 1.80 -4.98 -15.54
C ALA A 110 2.57 -4.85 -14.22
N GLY A 111 1.87 -5.00 -13.09
CA GLY A 111 2.45 -4.88 -11.76
C GLY A 111 3.53 -5.93 -11.48
N ARG A 112 3.28 -7.16 -11.86
CA ARG A 112 4.25 -8.26 -11.69
C ARG A 112 5.44 -8.12 -12.64
N THR A 113 5.18 -7.80 -13.90
CA THR A 113 6.21 -7.76 -14.95
C THR A 113 7.13 -6.56 -14.81
N ILE A 114 6.60 -5.36 -14.57
CA ILE A 114 7.39 -4.13 -14.57
C ILE A 114 8.01 -3.88 -13.20
N TRP A 115 7.23 -4.03 -12.13
CA TRP A 115 7.62 -3.60 -10.79
C TRP A 115 7.87 -4.76 -9.82
N GLY A 116 7.60 -6.01 -10.22
CA GLY A 116 7.69 -7.15 -9.31
C GLY A 116 6.73 -7.05 -8.12
N TYR A 117 5.62 -6.34 -8.23
CA TYR A 117 4.62 -6.30 -7.18
C TYR A 117 3.94 -7.67 -7.03
N PRO A 118 3.74 -8.17 -5.81
CA PRO A 118 3.12 -9.47 -5.56
C PRO A 118 1.60 -9.39 -5.73
N LYS A 119 1.16 -8.98 -6.94
CA LYS A 119 -0.26 -8.85 -7.26
C LYS A 119 -0.90 -10.22 -7.43
N VAL A 120 -2.13 -10.33 -6.94
CA VAL A 120 -3.03 -11.49 -7.10
C VAL A 120 -4.42 -10.99 -7.44
N MET A 121 -5.22 -11.82 -8.13
CA MET A 121 -6.63 -11.51 -8.38
C MET A 121 -7.43 -11.62 -7.10
N ALA A 122 -8.36 -10.71 -6.91
CA ALA A 122 -9.26 -10.69 -5.76
C ALA A 122 -10.60 -10.05 -6.09
N ASP A 123 -11.61 -10.38 -5.31
CA ASP A 123 -12.92 -9.77 -5.36
C ASP A 123 -13.01 -8.63 -4.33
N PHE A 124 -13.57 -7.52 -4.76
CA PHE A 124 -13.80 -6.34 -3.93
C PHE A 124 -15.28 -6.05 -3.78
N THR A 125 -15.76 -5.95 -2.54
CA THR A 125 -17.08 -5.40 -2.24
C THR A 125 -16.90 -4.04 -1.61
N VAL A 126 -17.24 -2.97 -2.34
CA VAL A 126 -17.06 -1.59 -1.89
C VAL A 126 -18.38 -1.00 -1.44
N ARG A 127 -18.40 -0.42 -0.26
CA ARG A 127 -19.55 0.27 0.36
C ARG A 127 -19.24 1.77 0.45
N PRO A 128 -19.63 2.55 -0.58
CA PRO A 128 -19.43 3.99 -0.58
C PRO A 128 -20.37 4.66 0.43
N GLY A 129 -19.98 5.81 0.96
CA GLY A 129 -20.82 6.59 1.87
C GLY A 129 -20.03 7.42 2.87
N ARG A 130 -20.74 7.96 3.86
CA ARG A 130 -20.13 8.72 4.93
C ARG A 130 -19.18 7.86 5.77
N GLN A 131 -19.52 6.60 5.98
CA GLN A 131 -18.64 5.56 6.48
C GLN A 131 -18.24 4.71 5.28
N PHE A 132 -17.05 4.93 4.77
CA PHE A 132 -16.53 4.14 3.66
C PHE A 132 -16.13 2.77 4.19
N GLY A 133 -16.46 1.72 3.45
CA GLY A 133 -16.05 0.37 3.79
C GLY A 133 -15.77 -0.48 2.56
N PHE A 134 -14.97 -1.51 2.75
CA PHE A 134 -14.71 -2.51 1.72
C PHE A 134 -14.39 -3.88 2.33
N ASP A 135 -14.60 -4.91 1.52
CA ASP A 135 -14.14 -6.27 1.77
C ASP A 135 -13.23 -6.71 0.63
N VAL A 136 -12.20 -7.47 0.94
CA VAL A 136 -11.34 -8.14 -0.02
C VAL A 136 -11.45 -9.64 0.21
N SER A 137 -11.75 -10.39 -0.85
CA SER A 137 -11.81 -11.84 -0.83
C SER A 137 -10.92 -12.42 -1.94
N ILE A 138 -10.27 -13.54 -1.67
CA ILE A 138 -9.47 -14.30 -2.64
C ILE A 138 -10.03 -15.73 -2.64
N ASP A 139 -10.31 -16.27 -3.82
CA ASP A 139 -10.91 -17.59 -4.00
C ASP A 139 -12.18 -17.79 -3.13
N GLY A 140 -13.02 -16.76 -3.05
CA GLY A 140 -14.26 -16.75 -2.25
C GLY A 140 -14.05 -16.67 -0.74
N GLN A 141 -12.81 -16.61 -0.24
CA GLN A 141 -12.51 -16.49 1.18
C GLN A 141 -12.20 -15.03 1.56
N LEU A 142 -12.85 -14.53 2.59
CA LEU A 142 -12.58 -13.20 3.11
C LEU A 142 -11.12 -13.11 3.60
N VAL A 143 -10.40 -12.12 3.11
CA VAL A 143 -9.08 -11.70 3.64
C VAL A 143 -9.28 -10.66 4.73
N VAL A 144 -9.90 -9.54 4.37
CA VAL A 144 -10.07 -8.40 5.27
C VAL A 144 -11.33 -7.62 4.95
N SER A 145 -12.00 -7.15 6.00
CA SER A 145 -13.08 -6.17 5.93
C SER A 145 -12.67 -4.94 6.71
N MET A 146 -12.78 -3.75 6.11
CA MET A 146 -12.43 -2.49 6.77
C MET A 146 -13.55 -1.46 6.62
N GLU A 147 -13.84 -0.74 7.70
CA GLU A 147 -14.79 0.38 7.73
C GLU A 147 -14.11 1.62 8.31
N PHE A 148 -14.12 2.71 7.55
CA PHE A 148 -13.46 3.98 7.90
C PHE A 148 -14.48 5.00 8.40
N ARG A 149 -14.22 5.55 9.56
CA ARG A 149 -14.98 6.71 10.07
C ARG A 149 -14.48 7.98 9.39
N PRO A 150 -15.35 8.96 9.11
CA PRO A 150 -14.94 10.22 8.51
C PRO A 150 -13.84 10.91 9.32
N GLY A 151 -12.80 11.36 8.63
CA GLY A 151 -11.74 12.19 9.22
C GLY A 151 -12.06 13.68 9.20
N VAL A 152 -11.20 14.47 9.83
CA VAL A 152 -11.21 15.93 9.78
C VAL A 152 -10.45 16.37 8.51
N PRO A 153 -10.97 17.32 7.71
CA PRO A 153 -10.27 17.82 6.54
C PRO A 153 -8.98 18.53 6.92
N VAL A 154 -7.95 18.34 6.08
CA VAL A 154 -6.66 19.02 6.21
C VAL A 154 -6.59 20.11 5.15
N PRO A 155 -6.22 21.34 5.49
CA PRO A 155 -6.04 22.40 4.50
C PRO A 155 -5.02 22.01 3.43
N SER A 156 -5.29 22.32 2.18
CA SER A 156 -4.45 21.96 1.03
C SER A 156 -3.01 22.46 1.14
N ALA A 157 -2.79 23.60 1.79
CA ALA A 157 -1.45 24.13 2.04
C ALA A 157 -0.50 23.14 2.75
N PHE A 158 -1.03 22.14 3.48
CA PHE A 158 -0.23 21.11 4.16
C PHE A 158 -0.11 19.81 3.38
N THR A 159 -0.90 19.63 2.31
CA THR A 159 -1.01 18.35 1.59
C THR A 159 -0.71 18.45 0.10
N SER A 160 -0.61 19.67 -0.46
CA SER A 160 -0.45 19.89 -1.90
C SER A 160 0.98 19.67 -2.45
N LYS A 161 1.95 19.38 -1.58
CA LYS A 161 3.31 19.09 -2.04
C LYS A 161 3.37 17.69 -2.63
N THR A 162 3.88 17.58 -3.84
CA THR A 162 4.26 16.29 -4.42
C THR A 162 5.30 15.62 -3.51
N GLN A 163 5.05 14.39 -3.16
CA GLN A 163 5.94 13.58 -2.33
C GLN A 163 6.57 12.50 -3.20
N GLU A 164 7.85 12.29 -3.05
CA GLU A 164 8.57 11.16 -3.63
C GLU A 164 8.85 10.16 -2.53
N HIS A 165 8.36 8.94 -2.70
CA HIS A 165 8.62 7.85 -1.79
C HIS A 165 8.98 6.60 -2.58
N PRO A 166 10.08 5.92 -2.22
CA PRO A 166 10.40 4.64 -2.81
C PRO A 166 9.37 3.61 -2.33
N THR A 167 8.94 2.78 -3.28
CA THR A 167 8.25 1.53 -2.97
C THR A 167 9.19 0.37 -3.27
N TYR A 168 9.09 -0.67 -2.49
CA TYR A 168 9.89 -1.88 -2.63
C TYR A 168 8.97 -3.08 -2.84
N SER A 169 9.46 -4.04 -3.58
CA SER A 169 8.77 -5.30 -3.83
C SER A 169 9.78 -6.44 -3.84
N HIS A 170 9.30 -7.64 -3.54
CA HIS A 170 10.08 -8.87 -3.72
C HIS A 170 9.20 -9.89 -4.43
N LEU A 171 9.66 -10.37 -5.58
CA LEU A 171 8.95 -11.35 -6.37
C LEU A 171 9.96 -12.23 -7.14
N ASP A 172 9.74 -13.54 -7.09
CA ASP A 172 10.57 -14.53 -7.79
C ASP A 172 12.07 -14.42 -7.44
N GLY A 173 12.37 -14.16 -6.16
CA GLY A 173 13.74 -14.06 -5.62
C GLY A 173 14.44 -12.74 -5.92
N VAL A 174 13.75 -11.74 -6.50
CA VAL A 174 14.34 -10.45 -6.86
C VAL A 174 13.66 -9.31 -6.10
N THR A 175 14.45 -8.51 -5.41
CA THR A 175 13.99 -7.28 -4.73
C THR A 175 14.19 -6.09 -5.63
N ARG A 176 13.13 -5.29 -5.78
CA ARG A 176 13.09 -4.11 -6.65
C ARG A 176 12.71 -2.87 -5.88
N GLU A 177 13.25 -1.75 -6.34
CA GLU A 177 12.84 -0.41 -5.93
C GLU A 177 12.16 0.28 -7.09
N THR A 178 11.02 0.91 -6.81
CA THR A 178 10.30 1.78 -7.75
C THR A 178 10.19 3.17 -7.16
N LEU A 179 10.67 4.16 -7.89
CA LEU A 179 10.46 5.56 -7.55
C LEU A 179 9.13 6.01 -8.15
N GLY A 180 8.43 6.82 -7.39
CA GLY A 180 7.16 7.39 -7.83
C GLY A 180 6.90 8.72 -7.15
N LYS A 181 6.04 9.52 -7.78
CA LYS A 181 5.60 10.79 -7.23
C LYS A 181 4.13 10.70 -6.92
N MET A 182 3.72 11.28 -5.81
CA MET A 182 2.34 11.31 -5.38
C MET A 182 1.94 12.72 -4.96
N ALA A 183 0.83 13.21 -5.49
CA ALA A 183 0.16 14.42 -5.06
C ALA A 183 -1.22 14.06 -4.49
N LEU A 184 -1.52 14.57 -3.30
CA LEU A 184 -2.76 14.29 -2.59
C LEU A 184 -3.62 15.55 -2.48
N SER A 185 -4.91 15.43 -2.78
CA SER A 185 -5.88 16.48 -2.48
C SER A 185 -7.13 15.93 -1.81
N GLY A 186 -7.91 16.82 -1.18
CA GLY A 186 -9.09 16.43 -0.41
C GLY A 186 -8.78 15.50 0.77
N VAL A 187 -7.62 15.68 1.39
CA VAL A 187 -7.11 14.81 2.46
C VAL A 187 -7.89 15.04 3.76
N ARG A 188 -8.21 13.95 4.43
CA ARG A 188 -8.85 13.93 5.75
C ARG A 188 -8.10 12.95 6.65
N TYR A 189 -7.86 13.34 7.91
CA TYR A 189 -7.19 12.50 8.91
C TYR A 189 -8.06 12.26 10.14
N ARG A 190 -7.82 11.12 10.78
CA ARG A 190 -8.41 10.76 12.07
C ARG A 190 -7.45 9.87 12.88
N LEU A 191 -7.33 10.10 14.17
CA LEU A 191 -6.66 9.18 15.09
C LEU A 191 -7.52 7.94 15.29
N GLY A 192 -6.97 6.76 15.10
CA GLY A 192 -7.75 5.53 14.99
C GLY A 192 -8.63 5.56 13.75
N GLY A 193 -9.93 5.34 13.90
CA GLY A 193 -10.94 5.63 12.87
C GLY A 193 -11.22 4.50 11.90
N VAL A 194 -10.66 3.31 12.09
CA VAL A 194 -11.01 2.11 11.32
C VAL A 194 -11.51 1.01 12.23
N ARG A 195 -12.52 0.29 11.78
CA ARG A 195 -12.91 -1.03 12.28
C ARG A 195 -12.45 -2.06 11.25
N MET A 196 -11.77 -3.11 11.71
CA MET A 196 -11.23 -4.18 10.88
C MET A 196 -11.74 -5.52 11.36
N ARG A 197 -12.00 -6.42 10.41
CA ARG A 197 -12.24 -7.85 10.62
C ARG A 197 -11.38 -8.62 9.63
N LEU A 198 -10.73 -9.68 10.11
CA LEU A 198 -9.97 -10.62 9.29
C LEU A 198 -10.83 -11.88 9.05
N GLY A 199 -10.63 -12.49 7.90
CA GLY A 199 -11.20 -13.81 7.56
C GLY A 199 -10.24 -14.95 7.90
N ASP A 200 -10.44 -16.10 7.23
CA ASP A 200 -9.66 -17.33 7.45
C ASP A 200 -8.63 -17.62 6.35
N HIS A 201 -8.53 -16.74 5.34
CA HIS A 201 -7.54 -16.86 4.27
C HIS A 201 -6.10 -16.82 4.82
N PRO A 202 -5.11 -17.53 4.21
CA PRO A 202 -3.69 -17.45 4.64
C PRO A 202 -3.18 -16.04 4.82
N TYR A 203 -3.46 -15.14 3.91
CA TYR A 203 -3.12 -13.72 4.02
C TYR A 203 -3.75 -13.05 5.26
N ALA A 204 -4.97 -13.40 5.63
CA ALA A 204 -5.59 -12.90 6.86
C ALA A 204 -4.84 -13.38 8.11
N ARG A 205 -4.35 -14.64 8.11
CA ARG A 205 -3.52 -15.18 9.19
C ARG A 205 -2.16 -14.47 9.31
N GLU A 206 -1.55 -14.06 8.20
CA GLU A 206 -0.35 -13.23 8.22
C GLU A 206 -0.62 -11.85 8.84
N LEU A 207 -1.72 -11.20 8.49
CA LEU A 207 -2.13 -9.96 9.16
C LEU A 207 -2.38 -10.17 10.66
N ALA A 208 -2.96 -11.31 11.04
CA ALA A 208 -3.18 -11.65 12.45
C ALA A 208 -1.85 -11.87 13.22
N SER A 209 -0.81 -12.43 12.58
CA SER A 209 0.51 -12.59 13.19
C SER A 209 1.18 -11.26 13.56
N LEU A 210 0.81 -10.17 12.90
CA LEU A 210 1.20 -8.80 13.25
C LEU A 210 0.43 -8.23 14.46
N GLY A 211 -0.48 -9.02 15.03
CA GLY A 211 -1.38 -8.61 16.12
C GLY A 211 -2.56 -7.77 15.64
N LEU A 212 -2.97 -7.90 14.38
CA LEU A 212 -4.21 -7.31 13.86
C LEU A 212 -5.40 -8.28 14.07
N PRO A 213 -6.64 -7.79 14.23
CA PRO A 213 -7.04 -6.39 14.22
C PRO A 213 -6.77 -5.67 15.54
N LYS A 214 -6.44 -4.40 15.45
CA LYS A 214 -6.26 -3.51 16.60
C LYS A 214 -6.59 -2.06 16.24
N ARG A 215 -6.49 -1.15 17.22
CA ARG A 215 -6.68 0.28 16.95
C ARG A 215 -5.56 0.82 16.06
N ALA A 216 -5.93 1.44 14.96
CA ALA A 216 -4.98 2.16 14.11
C ALA A 216 -4.37 3.35 14.85
N LEU A 217 -3.14 3.70 14.53
CA LEU A 217 -2.51 4.96 14.96
C LEU A 217 -3.27 6.13 14.35
N VAL A 218 -3.42 6.07 13.03
CA VAL A 218 -4.09 7.08 12.23
C VAL A 218 -4.75 6.43 11.02
N THR A 219 -5.84 7.02 10.57
CA THR A 219 -6.43 6.75 9.24
C THR A 219 -6.43 8.01 8.43
N SER A 220 -6.29 7.88 7.13
CA SER A 220 -6.52 8.97 6.20
C SER A 220 -7.36 8.53 5.02
N SER A 221 -8.00 9.49 4.40
CA SER A 221 -8.59 9.37 3.07
C SER A 221 -8.17 10.57 2.23
N ALA A 222 -7.93 10.34 0.95
CA ALA A 222 -7.66 11.37 -0.03
C ALA A 222 -8.54 11.14 -1.26
N ARG A 223 -9.03 12.23 -1.84
CA ARG A 223 -9.70 12.24 -3.14
C ARG A 223 -8.78 12.95 -4.13
N ASN A 224 -8.84 12.55 -5.39
CA ASN A 224 -7.96 13.09 -6.43
C ASN A 224 -6.47 12.91 -6.07
N VAL A 225 -6.09 11.67 -5.91
CA VAL A 225 -4.69 11.24 -5.83
C VAL A 225 -4.15 11.16 -7.25
N GLU A 226 -3.06 11.86 -7.51
CA GLU A 226 -2.30 11.79 -8.75
C GLU A 226 -0.96 11.10 -8.44
N MET A 227 -0.54 10.17 -9.31
CA MET A 227 0.72 9.45 -9.14
C MET A 227 1.43 9.24 -10.46
N THR A 228 2.75 9.13 -10.39
CA THR A 228 3.57 8.57 -11.46
C THR A 228 4.41 7.43 -10.92
N PHE A 229 4.65 6.42 -11.75
CA PHE A 229 5.53 5.30 -11.42
C PHE A 229 6.59 5.18 -12.50
N ASP A 230 7.85 5.27 -12.11
CA ASP A 230 9.00 5.01 -12.96
C ASP A 230 9.23 3.50 -13.13
N ASP A 231 10.17 3.12 -14.01
CA ASP A 231 10.64 1.75 -14.09
C ASP A 231 11.24 1.29 -12.75
N ALA A 232 11.01 0.03 -12.41
CA ALA A 232 11.66 -0.56 -11.25
C ALA A 232 13.15 -0.83 -11.55
N ARG A 233 13.99 -0.73 -10.52
CA ARG A 233 15.37 -1.20 -10.54
C ARG A 233 15.57 -2.34 -9.56
N GLU A 234 16.34 -3.32 -9.94
CA GLU A 234 16.75 -4.41 -9.04
C GLU A 234 17.79 -3.89 -8.04
N ILE A 235 17.66 -4.28 -6.77
CA ILE A 235 18.54 -3.83 -5.68
C ILE A 235 19.10 -4.98 -4.86
N ALA A 236 18.54 -6.18 -4.95
CA ALA A 236 19.03 -7.41 -4.33
C ALA A 236 18.38 -8.65 -5.00
#